data_055a200ce00cfcc1ad363672a293b82c
#
_entry.id   055a200ce00cfcc1ad363672a293b82c
#
_cell.length_a   1.000
_cell.length_b   1.000
_cell.length_c   1.000
_cell.angle_alpha   90.00
_cell.angle_beta   90.00
_cell.angle_gamma   90.00
#
_symmetry.space_group_name_H-M   'P 1'
#
loop_
_entity.id
_entity.type
_entity.pdbx_description
1 polymer ?
#
loop_
_entity_poly.entity_id
_entity_poly.type
_entity_poly.pdbx_seq_one_letter_code
_entity_poly.pdbx_strand_id
1 'polypeptide(L)'
;HLIRPMMYGANHFIENISNPNDIERYYSVVGYICEIDTFANNRKISSISPGDILSFSNAGAYCFSMSSNYNSRYRPAEVLYIENELKIIRKREVFEDLIKNQVEINL
;
A
#
# COMPACT_ATOMS: atom_id res chain seq x y z
N HIS A 1 -0.17 3.15 -3.56
CA HIS A 1 -1.45 2.49 -3.86
C HIS A 1 -2.57 2.89 -2.91
N LEU A 2 -2.26 3.31 -1.70
CA LEU A 2 -3.25 3.82 -0.75
C LEU A 2 -3.43 5.34 -0.94
N ILE A 3 -4.24 5.72 -1.91
CA ILE A 3 -4.43 7.13 -2.31
C ILE A 3 -5.40 7.91 -1.39
N ARG A 4 -6.26 7.22 -0.64
CA ARG A 4 -7.31 7.85 0.17
C ARG A 4 -6.84 8.89 1.19
N PRO A 5 -5.70 8.70 1.91
CA PRO A 5 -5.21 9.72 2.84
C PRO A 5 -4.93 11.05 2.16
N MET A 6 -4.30 11.05 1.00
CA MET A 6 -3.99 12.29 0.25
C MET A 6 -5.23 12.90 -0.39
N MET A 7 -6.10 12.08 -0.98
CA MET A 7 -7.24 12.55 -1.75
C MET A 7 -8.40 13.02 -0.86
N TYR A 8 -8.64 12.36 0.26
CA TYR A 8 -9.81 12.57 1.11
C TYR A 8 -9.46 12.86 2.57
N GLY A 9 -8.20 12.94 2.94
CA GLY A 9 -7.79 13.05 4.34
C GLY A 9 -8.18 11.80 5.16
N ALA A 10 -8.33 10.65 4.51
CA ALA A 10 -8.74 9.43 5.19
C ALA A 10 -7.70 9.02 6.25
N ASN A 11 -8.20 8.74 7.44
CA ASN A 11 -7.36 8.32 8.56
C ASN A 11 -7.38 6.79 8.66
N HIS A 12 -6.23 6.17 8.45
CA HIS A 12 -6.01 4.75 8.68
C HIS A 12 -5.18 4.57 9.95
N PHE A 13 -5.54 3.62 10.79
CA PHE A 13 -4.68 3.21 11.89
C PHE A 13 -3.46 2.50 11.29
N ILE A 14 -2.27 2.87 11.79
CA ILE A 14 -0.99 2.33 11.31
C ILE A 14 -0.24 1.80 12.52
N GLU A 15 0.22 0.57 12.42
CA GLU A 15 1.01 -0.08 13.45
C GLU A 15 2.25 -0.76 12.87
N ASN A 16 3.31 -0.84 13.66
CA ASN A 16 4.48 -1.65 13.37
C ASN A 16 4.24 -3.07 13.89
N ILE A 17 3.90 -4.00 12.99
CA ILE A 17 3.63 -5.40 13.36
C ILE A 17 4.91 -6.21 13.58
N SER A 18 6.05 -5.74 13.11
CA SER A 18 7.36 -6.36 13.38
C SER A 18 7.83 -6.11 14.81
N ASN A 19 7.47 -4.96 15.39
CA ASN A 19 7.90 -4.56 16.72
C ASN A 19 6.81 -3.78 17.48
N PRO A 20 5.70 -4.44 17.85
CA PRO A 20 4.50 -3.77 18.34
C PRO A 20 4.63 -3.17 19.75
N ASN A 21 5.62 -3.57 20.54
CA ASN A 21 5.73 -3.23 21.96
C ASN A 21 6.97 -2.34 22.29
N ASP A 22 7.57 -1.73 21.30
CA ASP A 22 8.71 -0.83 21.50
C ASP A 22 8.26 0.59 21.87
N ILE A 23 9.22 1.43 22.24
CA ILE A 23 9.00 2.84 22.55
C ILE A 23 8.33 3.53 21.37
N GLU A 24 7.22 4.20 21.61
CA GLU A 24 6.51 4.94 20.56
C GLU A 24 7.22 6.24 20.20
N ARG A 25 7.25 6.53 18.91
CA ARG A 25 7.78 7.77 18.32
C ARG A 25 6.81 8.33 17.30
N TYR A 26 6.98 9.59 16.94
CA TYR A 26 6.19 10.22 15.89
C TYR A 26 6.86 10.08 14.54
N TYR A 27 6.08 9.61 13.55
CA TYR A 27 6.51 9.40 12.18
C TYR A 27 5.56 10.05 11.18
N SER A 28 6.10 10.54 10.07
CA SER A 28 5.35 10.70 8.84
C SER A 28 5.58 9.46 7.99
N VAL A 29 4.50 8.81 7.57
CA VAL A 29 4.55 7.58 6.77
C VAL A 29 4.30 7.96 5.34
N VAL A 30 5.30 7.77 4.51
CA VAL A 30 5.30 8.16 3.09
C VAL A 30 5.73 6.97 2.24
N GLY A 31 5.27 6.94 0.99
CA GLY A 31 5.82 6.04 -0.01
C GLY A 31 7.09 6.63 -0.64
N TYR A 32 7.44 6.10 -1.80
CA TYR A 32 8.67 6.46 -2.52
C TYR A 32 8.37 6.99 -3.94
N ILE A 33 7.14 7.42 -4.17
CA ILE A 33 6.74 8.07 -5.41
C ILE A 33 6.48 9.57 -5.12
N CYS A 34 5.62 10.23 -5.82
CA CYS A 34 5.46 11.68 -5.76
C CYS A 34 4.47 12.13 -4.66
N GLU A 35 3.80 13.22 -4.90
CA GLU A 35 2.98 13.99 -3.95
C GLU A 35 1.78 13.21 -3.38
N ILE A 36 1.29 12.22 -4.10
CA ILE A 36 0.15 11.39 -3.67
C ILE A 36 0.54 10.24 -2.75
N ASP A 37 1.79 10.15 -2.36
CA ASP A 37 2.33 9.00 -1.63
C ASP A 37 2.55 9.26 -0.15
N THR A 38 1.87 10.24 0.42
CA THR A 38 1.83 10.48 1.87
C THR A 38 0.64 9.75 2.48
N PHE A 39 0.91 8.74 3.30
CA PHE A 39 -0.14 7.94 3.94
C PHE A 39 -0.59 8.54 5.27
N ALA A 40 0.32 9.15 6.01
CA ALA A 40 0.00 9.80 7.28
C ALA A 40 1.10 10.75 7.71
N ASN A 41 0.72 11.81 8.43
CA ASN A 41 1.64 12.73 9.05
C ASN A 41 1.51 12.65 10.57
N ASN A 42 2.65 12.78 11.25
CA ASN A 42 2.73 12.91 12.71
C ASN A 42 1.96 11.79 13.46
N ARG A 43 2.21 10.53 13.07
CA ARG A 43 1.61 9.36 13.70
C ARG A 43 2.52 8.79 14.79
N LYS A 44 1.92 8.51 15.93
CA LYS A 44 2.58 7.84 17.03
C LYS A 44 2.54 6.33 16.80
N ILE A 45 3.70 5.74 16.56
CA ILE A 45 3.87 4.33 16.20
C ILE A 45 5.05 3.80 17.00
N SER A 46 5.04 2.51 17.38
CA SER A 46 6.21 1.86 17.98
C SER A 46 7.43 1.99 17.07
N SER A 47 8.61 2.09 17.66
CA SER A 47 9.89 2.38 16.98
C SER A 47 10.05 1.55 15.71
N ILE A 48 10.41 2.20 14.62
CA ILE A 48 10.51 1.61 13.28
C ILE A 48 11.98 1.51 12.89
N SER A 49 12.37 0.35 12.41
CA SER A 49 13.69 0.06 11.83
C SER A 49 13.56 -0.33 10.35
N PRO A 50 14.63 -0.15 9.55
CA PRO A 50 14.63 -0.64 8.18
C PRO A 50 14.33 -2.14 8.09
N GLY A 51 13.35 -2.50 7.26
CA GLY A 51 12.88 -3.89 7.11
C GLY A 51 11.64 -4.22 7.93
N ASP A 52 11.20 -3.36 8.84
CA ASP A 52 9.95 -3.56 9.56
C ASP A 52 8.74 -3.49 8.64
N ILE A 53 7.68 -4.20 9.02
CA ILE A 53 6.41 -4.25 8.30
C ILE A 53 5.39 -3.39 9.04
N LEU A 54 4.80 -2.44 8.32
CA LEU A 54 3.70 -1.61 8.81
C LEU A 54 2.37 -2.15 8.31
N SER A 55 1.41 -2.26 9.20
CA SER A 55 0.02 -2.61 8.88
C SER A 55 -0.85 -1.35 8.85
N PHE A 56 -1.70 -1.26 7.83
CA PHE A 56 -2.71 -0.21 7.69
C PHE A 56 -4.10 -0.81 7.83
N SER A 57 -4.79 -0.49 8.91
CA SER A 57 -6.14 -0.98 9.15
C SER A 57 -7.17 -0.33 8.24
N ASN A 58 -8.26 -1.06 7.97
CA ASN A 58 -9.39 -0.58 7.15
C ASN A 58 -9.00 -0.14 5.75
N ALA A 59 -7.97 -0.79 5.18
CA ALA A 59 -7.43 -0.47 3.88
C ALA A 59 -7.87 -1.45 2.77
N GLY A 60 -8.76 -2.40 3.05
CA GLY A 60 -9.27 -3.35 2.06
C GLY A 60 -10.20 -2.70 1.04
N ALA A 61 -11.23 -1.98 1.51
CA ALA A 61 -12.12 -1.27 0.62
C ALA A 61 -11.43 -0.06 -0.03
N TYR A 62 -11.62 0.09 -1.33
CA TYR A 62 -11.08 1.16 -2.17
C TYR A 62 -9.56 1.17 -2.38
N CYS A 63 -8.77 0.37 -1.66
CA CYS A 63 -7.33 0.36 -1.87
C CYS A 63 -6.96 -0.15 -3.24
N PHE A 64 -7.39 -1.35 -3.60
CA PHE A 64 -7.11 -1.88 -4.94
C PHE A 64 -7.85 -1.11 -6.03
N SER A 65 -9.15 -0.86 -5.86
CA SER A 65 -9.99 -0.23 -6.90
C SER A 65 -9.55 1.20 -7.24
N MET A 66 -8.95 1.92 -6.29
CA MET A 66 -8.38 3.25 -6.51
C MET A 66 -6.88 3.22 -6.81
N SER A 67 -6.23 2.06 -6.78
CA SER A 67 -4.83 1.94 -7.15
C SER A 67 -4.65 2.18 -8.66
N SER A 68 -3.49 2.71 -9.03
CA SER A 68 -3.13 2.97 -10.41
C SER A 68 -1.74 2.47 -10.71
N ASN A 69 -1.39 2.42 -11.99
CA ASN A 69 -0.04 2.13 -12.46
C ASN A 69 0.81 3.40 -12.57
N TYR A 70 0.48 4.45 -11.82
CA TYR A 70 1.26 5.69 -11.81
C TYR A 70 2.74 5.41 -11.57
N ASN A 71 3.61 6.04 -12.34
CA ASN A 71 5.05 5.78 -12.39
C ASN A 71 5.42 4.31 -12.68
N SER A 72 4.61 3.63 -13.49
CA SER A 72 4.80 2.23 -13.90
C SER A 72 4.86 1.24 -12.73
N ARG A 73 4.16 1.55 -11.64
CA ARG A 73 4.09 0.65 -10.48
C ARG A 73 3.03 -0.43 -10.67
N TYR A 74 3.37 -1.64 -10.26
CA TYR A 74 2.44 -2.75 -10.29
C TYR A 74 1.39 -2.62 -9.20
N ARG A 75 0.14 -2.96 -9.50
CA ARG A 75 -0.89 -3.05 -8.47
C ARG A 75 -0.61 -4.23 -7.53
N PRO A 76 -0.95 -4.08 -6.23
CA PRO A 76 -0.67 -5.12 -5.24
C PRO A 76 -1.55 -6.36 -5.45
N ALA A 77 -1.15 -7.46 -4.80
CA ALA A 77 -2.02 -8.61 -4.64
C ALA A 77 -3.17 -8.29 -3.68
N GLU A 78 -4.29 -9.02 -3.82
CA GLU A 78 -5.34 -9.07 -2.79
C GLU A 78 -5.40 -10.46 -2.20
N VAL A 79 -5.47 -10.52 -0.87
CA VAL A 79 -5.52 -11.76 -0.10
C VAL A 79 -6.75 -11.73 0.79
N LEU A 80 -7.53 -12.78 0.73
CA LEU A 80 -8.67 -13.00 1.60
C LEU A 80 -8.25 -13.92 2.76
N TYR A 81 -8.55 -13.50 3.99
CA TYR A 81 -8.43 -14.35 5.17
C TYR A 81 -9.81 -14.80 5.60
N ILE A 82 -10.09 -16.09 5.51
CA ILE A 82 -11.37 -16.70 5.87
C ILE A 82 -11.12 -18.10 6.42
N GLU A 83 -11.85 -18.48 7.46
CA GLU A 83 -11.76 -19.82 8.08
C GLU A 83 -10.33 -20.23 8.47
N ASN A 84 -9.54 -19.28 8.98
CA ASN A 84 -8.12 -19.44 9.32
C ASN A 84 -7.20 -19.77 8.11
N GLU A 85 -7.65 -19.51 6.89
CA GLU A 85 -6.87 -19.69 5.68
C GLU A 85 -6.63 -18.37 4.95
N LEU A 86 -5.45 -18.25 4.35
CA LEU A 86 -5.10 -17.15 3.44
C LEU A 86 -5.31 -17.60 1.99
N LYS A 87 -6.17 -16.89 1.26
CA LYS A 87 -6.46 -17.17 -0.16
C LYS A 87 -6.10 -15.96 -1.02
N ILE A 88 -5.23 -16.16 -2.00
CA ILE A 88 -4.95 -15.12 -2.99
C ILE A 88 -6.17 -15.01 -3.91
N ILE A 89 -6.90 -13.90 -3.83
CA ILE A 89 -8.06 -13.63 -4.68
C ILE A 89 -7.70 -12.76 -5.89
N ARG A 90 -6.54 -12.10 -5.85
CA ARG A 90 -5.95 -11.37 -6.97
C ARG A 90 -4.43 -11.48 -6.93
N LYS A 91 -3.82 -11.85 -8.04
CA LYS A 91 -2.37 -11.87 -8.17
C LYS A 91 -1.81 -10.44 -8.22
N ARG A 92 -0.57 -10.26 -7.76
CA ARG A 92 0.18 -9.03 -7.99
C ARG A 92 0.44 -8.87 -9.48
N GLU A 93 0.35 -7.65 -10.00
CA GLU A 93 0.74 -7.36 -11.38
C GLU A 93 2.23 -7.58 -11.61
N VAL A 94 2.54 -7.92 -12.85
CA VAL A 94 3.89 -8.05 -13.40
C VAL A 94 4.06 -7.11 -14.61
N PHE A 95 5.23 -7.05 -15.20
CA PHE A 95 5.52 -6.15 -16.32
C PHE A 95 4.55 -6.33 -17.51
N GLU A 96 4.23 -7.56 -17.83
CA GLU A 96 3.32 -7.92 -18.91
C GLU A 96 1.92 -7.31 -18.72
N ASP A 97 1.47 -7.13 -17.47
CA ASP A 97 0.19 -6.49 -17.18
C ASP A 97 0.18 -5.00 -17.53
N LEU A 98 1.33 -4.34 -17.45
CA LEU A 98 1.45 -2.91 -17.82
C LEU A 98 1.35 -2.72 -19.33
N ILE A 99 1.90 -3.63 -20.11
CA ILE A 99 2.04 -3.48 -21.58
C ILE A 99 1.01 -4.28 -22.37
N LYS A 100 0.20 -5.12 -21.75
CA LYS A 100 -0.73 -6.05 -22.43
C LYS A 100 -1.68 -5.43 -23.46
N ASN A 101 -1.96 -4.14 -23.34
CA ASN A 101 -2.84 -3.42 -24.26
C ASN A 101 -2.06 -2.49 -25.21
N GLN A 102 -0.74 -2.52 -25.17
CA GLN A 102 0.07 -1.77 -26.12
C GLN A 102 0.08 -2.48 -27.47
N VAL A 103 0.02 -1.71 -28.54
CA VAL A 103 0.08 -2.20 -29.91
C VAL A 103 1.39 -1.75 -30.50
N GLU A 104 2.16 -2.70 -31.02
CA GLU A 104 3.39 -2.40 -31.77
C GLU A 104 3.00 -1.82 -33.13
N ILE A 105 3.56 -0.66 -33.45
CA ILE A 105 3.39 0.00 -34.75
C ILE A 105 4.70 0.03 -35.49
N ASN A 106 4.68 -0.41 -36.74
CA ASN A 106 5.82 -0.24 -37.67
C ASN A 106 5.76 1.18 -38.23
N LEU A 107 6.76 2.00 -37.91
CA LEU A 107 6.97 3.35 -38.42
C LEU A 107 7.84 3.30 -39.69
#